data_16ea866f3c1b96d84ea3a06c9b0aeeb3
#
_entry.id   16ea866f3c1b96d84ea3a06c9b0aeeb3
#
_cell.length_a   1.000
_cell.length_b   1.000
_cell.length_c   1.000
_cell.angle_alpha   90.00
_cell.angle_beta   90.00
_cell.angle_gamma   90.00
#
_symmetry.space_group_name_H-M   'P 1'
#
loop_
_entity.id
_entity.type
_entity.pdbx_description
1 polymer ?
#
loop_
_entity_poly.entity_id
_entity_poly.type
_entity_poly.pdbx_seq_one_letter_code
_entity_poly.pdbx_strand_id
1 'polypeptide(L)'
;MTKTFIHVGLPKTATTFLQDKIFPKLSNITLISRPYTQQSKAFNKLQYADDCYYDSEEIKKEIGKITASKRLISDEILCGTQFTINRSLIVRRLKEVFPQAEIILFLRGQQSLLVSSYNQKVKMGYTGKIEEFIRYSKKEYTYDDYQYDLSINKFRWNKNTRYYNYLSPNINLIDLCYYELIKLYQENFPKVHVFLYEKFRENCQDVIAQLENILEEKLEGFDSNILSDRVNEKLDTNKLHRTRAINKIKSIVKTKNKYLLNGGGLLYRLIVNDTQKPLGYEREYIQRITKYFYVENNQKIVREYP
;
A
#
# COMPACT_ATOMS: atom_id res chain seq x y z
N MET A 1 6.62 -30.73 -3.09
CA MET A 1 6.89 -29.32 -2.75
C MET A 1 5.57 -28.61 -2.54
N THR A 2 5.46 -27.72 -1.55
CA THR A 2 4.25 -26.91 -1.32
C THR A 2 4.12 -25.86 -2.42
N LYS A 3 2.98 -25.84 -3.13
CA LYS A 3 2.68 -24.76 -4.08
C LYS A 3 2.39 -23.47 -3.31
N THR A 4 3.09 -22.41 -3.62
CA THR A 4 2.99 -21.14 -2.88
C THR A 4 2.56 -20.01 -3.80
N PHE A 5 1.52 -19.30 -3.40
CA PHE A 5 1.06 -18.07 -4.01
C PHE A 5 1.32 -16.91 -3.05
N ILE A 6 1.72 -15.75 -3.56
CA ILE A 6 1.98 -14.56 -2.75
C ILE A 6 1.19 -13.39 -3.32
N HIS A 7 0.15 -12.98 -2.60
CA HIS A 7 -0.59 -11.76 -2.89
C HIS A 7 0.11 -10.58 -2.20
N VAL A 8 0.81 -9.80 -2.98
CA VAL A 8 1.63 -8.68 -2.48
C VAL A 8 0.86 -7.35 -2.37
N GLY A 9 -0.41 -7.31 -2.79
CA GLY A 9 -1.22 -6.08 -2.84
C GLY A 9 -0.84 -5.28 -4.08
N LEU A 10 -1.11 -4.06 -4.17
CA LEU A 10 -0.69 -2.82 -3.51
C LEU A 10 -1.65 -2.44 -2.37
N PRO A 11 -1.21 -1.56 -1.46
CA PRO A 11 -2.15 -0.93 -0.54
C PRO A 11 -3.26 -0.20 -1.31
N LYS A 12 -4.50 -0.21 -0.78
CA LYS A 12 -5.67 0.45 -1.39
C LYS A 12 -6.23 -0.20 -2.67
N THR A 13 -5.92 -1.45 -2.90
CA THR A 13 -6.44 -2.28 -4.00
C THR A 13 -7.41 -3.38 -3.53
N ALA A 14 -8.20 -3.11 -2.49
CA ALA A 14 -9.12 -4.05 -1.85
C ALA A 14 -8.45 -5.20 -1.07
N THR A 15 -7.17 -5.09 -0.71
CA THR A 15 -6.43 -6.15 0.00
C THR A 15 -7.16 -6.65 1.26
N THR A 16 -7.67 -5.74 2.10
CA THR A 16 -8.44 -6.10 3.30
C THR A 16 -9.70 -6.89 2.94
N PHE A 17 -10.42 -6.49 1.89
CA PHE A 17 -11.61 -7.21 1.45
C PHE A 17 -11.26 -8.62 0.97
N LEU A 18 -10.19 -8.76 0.17
CA LEU A 18 -9.71 -10.06 -0.28
C LEU A 18 -9.31 -10.95 0.91
N GLN A 19 -8.57 -10.40 1.88
CA GLN A 19 -8.10 -11.12 3.06
C GLN A 19 -9.22 -11.53 4.02
N ASP A 20 -10.25 -10.69 4.18
CA ASP A 20 -11.29 -10.92 5.18
C ASP A 20 -12.52 -11.66 4.61
N LYS A 21 -12.79 -11.51 3.31
CA LYS A 21 -14.05 -11.97 2.71
C LYS A 21 -13.89 -13.00 1.59
N ILE A 22 -12.76 -12.99 0.87
CA ILE A 22 -12.54 -13.84 -0.29
C ILE A 22 -11.61 -15.02 0.04
N PHE A 23 -10.37 -14.73 0.42
CA PHE A 23 -9.37 -15.77 0.65
C PHE A 23 -9.72 -16.77 1.76
N PRO A 24 -10.42 -16.40 2.85
CA PRO A 24 -10.87 -17.39 3.84
C PRO A 24 -11.87 -18.43 3.33
N LYS A 25 -12.45 -18.23 2.14
CA LYS A 25 -13.38 -19.16 1.49
C LYS A 25 -12.68 -20.22 0.62
N LEU A 26 -11.34 -20.19 0.56
CA LEU A 26 -10.53 -21.20 -0.12
C LEU A 26 -10.30 -22.38 0.82
N SER A 27 -10.97 -23.50 0.61
CA SER A 27 -11.00 -24.63 1.55
C SER A 27 -9.70 -25.44 1.60
N ASN A 28 -9.04 -25.62 0.45
CA ASN A 28 -7.84 -26.45 0.36
C ASN A 28 -6.52 -25.65 0.24
N ILE A 29 -6.56 -24.36 0.54
CA ILE A 29 -5.40 -23.48 0.58
C ILE A 29 -5.20 -22.96 2.01
N THR A 30 -4.01 -23.12 2.56
CA THR A 30 -3.67 -22.51 3.85
C THR A 30 -3.39 -21.03 3.64
N LEU A 31 -4.28 -20.18 4.16
CA LEU A 31 -4.13 -18.74 4.13
C LEU A 31 -3.19 -18.27 5.24
N ILE A 32 -2.15 -17.52 4.86
CA ILE A 32 -1.20 -16.86 5.75
C ILE A 32 -1.35 -15.34 5.52
N SER A 33 -2.12 -14.69 6.37
CA SER A 33 -2.42 -13.26 6.27
C SER A 33 -2.36 -12.58 7.64
N ARG A 34 -2.75 -11.32 7.73
CA ARG A 34 -2.90 -10.62 9.02
C ARG A 34 -3.97 -11.30 9.88
N PRO A 35 -3.79 -11.37 11.19
CA PRO A 35 -2.71 -10.75 11.99
C PRO A 35 -1.38 -11.54 12.01
N TYR A 36 -1.36 -12.80 11.52
CA TYR A 36 -0.17 -13.65 11.63
C TYR A 36 1.08 -13.02 11.01
N THR A 37 1.00 -12.49 9.79
CA THR A 37 2.16 -11.88 9.11
C THR A 37 2.75 -10.68 9.87
N GLN A 38 1.92 -9.95 10.64
CA GLN A 38 2.36 -8.82 11.45
C GLN A 38 2.98 -9.23 12.80
N GLN A 39 2.59 -10.38 13.34
CA GLN A 39 3.04 -10.88 14.63
C GLN A 39 4.24 -11.83 14.50
N SER A 40 4.38 -12.48 13.34
CA SER A 40 5.46 -13.41 13.07
C SER A 40 6.83 -12.72 13.02
N LYS A 41 7.79 -13.25 13.79
CA LYS A 41 9.18 -12.77 13.74
C LYS A 41 9.80 -12.98 12.35
N ALA A 42 9.48 -14.09 11.67
CA ALA A 42 9.98 -14.39 10.34
C ALA A 42 9.52 -13.36 9.32
N PHE A 43 8.23 -13.05 9.27
CA PHE A 43 7.71 -12.02 8.36
C PHE A 43 8.22 -10.61 8.70
N ASN A 44 8.38 -10.31 10.00
CA ASN A 44 8.99 -9.03 10.41
C ASN A 44 10.47 -8.95 9.97
N LYS A 45 11.24 -10.03 10.09
CA LYS A 45 12.62 -10.06 9.59
C LYS A 45 12.67 -9.93 8.07
N LEU A 46 11.83 -10.65 7.35
CA LEU A 46 11.73 -10.57 5.90
C LEU A 46 11.48 -9.12 5.44
N GLN A 47 10.61 -8.41 6.14
CA GLN A 47 10.18 -7.05 5.76
C GLN A 47 11.13 -5.95 6.23
N TYR A 48 11.69 -6.05 7.44
CA TYR A 48 12.30 -4.93 8.14
C TYR A 48 13.70 -5.14 8.64
N ALA A 49 14.20 -6.37 8.73
CA ALA A 49 15.56 -6.60 9.24
C ALA A 49 16.59 -5.96 8.31
N ASP A 50 17.65 -5.44 8.89
CA ASP A 50 18.87 -5.15 8.15
C ASP A 50 19.46 -6.45 7.60
N ASP A 51 20.17 -6.39 6.46
CA ASP A 51 20.77 -7.57 5.85
C ASP A 51 21.77 -8.30 6.79
N CYS A 52 22.36 -7.58 7.74
CA CYS A 52 23.22 -8.18 8.78
C CYS A 52 22.47 -9.15 9.72
N TYR A 53 21.15 -9.01 9.85
CA TYR A 53 20.30 -9.79 10.76
C TYR A 53 19.26 -10.62 10.03
N TYR A 54 19.28 -10.57 8.70
CA TYR A 54 18.38 -11.36 7.87
C TYR A 54 18.97 -12.75 7.64
N ASP A 55 18.18 -13.78 7.94
CA ASP A 55 18.51 -15.18 7.69
C ASP A 55 17.32 -15.87 7.01
N SER A 56 17.48 -16.22 5.73
CA SER A 56 16.44 -16.88 4.96
C SER A 56 16.11 -18.29 5.48
N GLU A 57 17.07 -19.00 6.06
CA GLU A 57 16.87 -20.35 6.57
C GLU A 57 16.02 -20.35 7.85
N GLU A 58 16.20 -19.35 8.72
CA GLU A 58 15.33 -19.16 9.89
C GLU A 58 13.87 -18.96 9.45
N ILE A 59 13.66 -18.14 8.40
CA ILE A 59 12.32 -17.87 7.87
C ILE A 59 11.73 -19.11 7.22
N LYS A 60 12.49 -19.84 6.40
CA LYS A 60 12.06 -21.11 5.79
C LYS A 60 11.66 -22.12 6.86
N LYS A 61 12.43 -22.23 7.93
CA LYS A 61 12.15 -23.13 9.06
C LYS A 61 10.85 -22.75 9.78
N GLU A 62 10.60 -21.46 10.02
CA GLU A 62 9.36 -21.03 10.67
C GLU A 62 8.15 -21.29 9.78
N ILE A 63 8.23 -20.92 8.51
CA ILE A 63 7.13 -21.13 7.54
C ILE A 63 6.94 -22.62 7.24
N GLY A 64 8.01 -23.40 7.27
CA GLY A 64 7.95 -24.86 7.09
C GLY A 64 7.16 -25.59 8.17
N LYS A 65 6.95 -24.99 9.34
CA LYS A 65 6.06 -25.53 10.39
C LYS A 65 4.58 -25.51 9.99
N ILE A 66 4.22 -24.66 9.02
CA ILE A 66 2.87 -24.57 8.48
C ILE A 66 2.76 -25.64 7.38
N THR A 67 2.27 -26.82 7.76
CA THR A 67 2.09 -27.93 6.82
C THR A 67 0.93 -27.62 5.88
N ALA A 68 1.21 -27.58 4.58
CA ALA A 68 0.21 -27.34 3.55
C ALA A 68 0.67 -27.92 2.20
N SER A 69 -0.26 -28.45 1.41
CA SER A 69 -0.02 -28.78 0.00
C SER A 69 0.01 -27.52 -0.86
N LYS A 70 -0.90 -26.59 -0.57
CA LYS A 70 -0.99 -25.27 -1.18
C LYS A 70 -1.06 -24.20 -0.09
N ARG A 71 -0.42 -23.04 -0.31
CA ARG A 71 -0.52 -21.88 0.59
C ARG A 71 -0.68 -20.59 -0.19
N LEU A 72 -1.44 -19.68 0.38
CA LEU A 72 -1.58 -18.30 -0.08
C LEU A 72 -1.08 -17.36 1.01
N ILE A 73 0.01 -16.66 0.75
CA ILE A 73 0.52 -15.60 1.62
C ILE A 73 -0.06 -14.29 1.13
N SER A 74 -0.72 -13.53 2.00
CA SER A 74 -1.33 -12.26 1.62
C SER A 74 -0.98 -11.16 2.61
N ASP A 75 -0.11 -10.26 2.21
CA ASP A 75 0.19 -9.03 2.96
C ASP A 75 0.63 -7.92 2.01
N GLU A 76 -0.03 -6.77 2.10
CA GLU A 76 0.29 -5.60 1.28
C GLU A 76 1.65 -4.96 1.58
N ILE A 77 2.26 -5.27 2.73
CA ILE A 77 3.61 -4.81 3.06
C ILE A 77 4.67 -5.53 2.23
N LEU A 78 4.36 -6.71 1.70
CA LEU A 78 5.28 -7.47 0.85
C LEU A 78 5.55 -6.81 -0.51
N CYS A 79 4.79 -5.79 -0.92
CA CYS A 79 5.12 -4.97 -2.08
C CYS A 79 6.08 -3.80 -1.78
N GLY A 80 6.56 -3.71 -0.55
CA GLY A 80 7.34 -2.59 -0.02
C GLY A 80 6.48 -1.67 0.86
N THR A 81 7.07 -1.24 1.98
CA THR A 81 6.38 -0.34 2.91
C THR A 81 6.04 0.99 2.25
N GLN A 82 4.78 1.37 2.31
CA GLN A 82 4.22 2.63 1.77
C GLN A 82 4.62 2.93 0.33
N PHE A 83 4.56 1.90 -0.50
CA PHE A 83 4.76 1.88 -1.93
C PHE A 83 6.18 1.65 -2.43
N THR A 84 7.26 1.93 -1.69
CA THR A 84 8.59 1.90 -2.29
C THR A 84 9.73 1.43 -1.45
N ILE A 85 9.73 1.76 -0.18
CA ILE A 85 10.89 1.50 0.67
C ILE A 85 11.19 0.00 0.69
N ASN A 86 12.41 -0.35 0.25
CA ASN A 86 12.92 -1.72 0.23
C ASN A 86 12.18 -2.71 -0.71
N ARG A 87 11.49 -2.22 -1.75
CA ARG A 87 10.78 -3.12 -2.68
C ARG A 87 11.70 -4.18 -3.28
N SER A 88 12.82 -3.77 -3.85
CA SER A 88 13.80 -4.71 -4.43
C SER A 88 14.38 -5.65 -3.39
N LEU A 89 14.64 -5.17 -2.19
CA LEU A 89 15.10 -5.99 -1.06
C LEU A 89 14.05 -7.04 -0.68
N ILE A 90 12.79 -6.66 -0.56
CA ILE A 90 11.71 -7.59 -0.20
C ILE A 90 11.52 -8.63 -1.31
N VAL A 91 11.55 -8.23 -2.59
CA VAL A 91 11.46 -9.14 -3.73
C VAL A 91 12.59 -10.16 -3.72
N ARG A 92 13.84 -9.73 -3.51
CA ARG A 92 15.00 -10.62 -3.37
C ARG A 92 14.80 -11.62 -2.23
N ARG A 93 14.42 -11.17 -1.04
CA ARG A 93 14.17 -12.01 0.12
C ARG A 93 13.00 -12.98 -0.09
N LEU A 94 11.93 -12.53 -0.72
CA LEU A 94 10.82 -13.41 -1.11
C LEU A 94 11.30 -14.50 -2.08
N LYS A 95 12.15 -14.14 -3.05
CA LYS A 95 12.75 -15.11 -3.99
C LYS A 95 13.62 -16.14 -3.28
N GLU A 96 14.41 -15.73 -2.30
CA GLU A 96 15.26 -16.64 -1.49
C GLU A 96 14.43 -17.64 -0.68
N VAL A 97 13.31 -17.16 -0.09
CA VAL A 97 12.44 -18.00 0.75
C VAL A 97 11.47 -18.85 -0.07
N PHE A 98 10.94 -18.28 -1.17
CA PHE A 98 9.89 -18.88 -2.00
C PHE A 98 10.27 -18.86 -3.50
N PRO A 99 11.33 -19.56 -3.92
CA PRO A 99 11.87 -19.44 -5.27
C PRO A 99 10.89 -19.84 -6.39
N GLN A 100 9.88 -20.65 -6.08
CA GLN A 100 8.87 -21.15 -7.03
C GLN A 100 7.47 -20.55 -6.78
N ALA A 101 7.38 -19.47 -6.03
CA ALA A 101 6.09 -18.84 -5.78
C ALA A 101 5.52 -18.18 -7.04
N GLU A 102 4.20 -18.19 -7.17
CA GLU A 102 3.46 -17.38 -8.13
C GLU A 102 2.98 -16.10 -7.45
N ILE A 103 3.18 -14.96 -8.09
CA ILE A 103 2.84 -13.65 -7.53
C ILE A 103 1.48 -13.19 -8.02
N ILE A 104 0.66 -12.69 -7.09
CA ILE A 104 -0.63 -12.05 -7.38
C ILE A 104 -0.49 -10.57 -7.02
N LEU A 105 -0.61 -9.71 -8.03
CA LEU A 105 -0.43 -8.26 -7.92
C LEU A 105 -1.69 -7.53 -8.36
N PHE A 106 -2.32 -6.80 -7.44
CA PHE A 106 -3.43 -5.91 -7.74
C PHE A 106 -2.93 -4.48 -7.91
N LEU A 107 -3.14 -3.91 -9.09
CA LEU A 107 -2.85 -2.52 -9.42
C LEU A 107 -4.13 -1.68 -9.34
N ARG A 108 -3.96 -0.39 -9.19
CA ARG A 108 -5.06 0.59 -9.17
C ARG A 108 -4.65 1.84 -9.91
N GLY A 109 -5.56 2.48 -10.61
CA GLY A 109 -5.29 3.75 -11.29
C GLY A 109 -4.59 4.74 -10.35
N GLN A 110 -3.42 5.22 -10.75
CA GLN A 110 -2.48 5.98 -9.90
C GLN A 110 -3.15 7.18 -9.22
N GLN A 111 -3.97 7.93 -9.96
CA GLN A 111 -4.68 9.09 -9.42
C GLN A 111 -5.63 8.69 -8.29
N SER A 112 -6.41 7.64 -8.50
CA SER A 112 -7.39 7.16 -7.51
C SER A 112 -6.71 6.56 -6.29
N LEU A 113 -5.54 5.95 -6.47
CA LEU A 113 -4.72 5.41 -5.40
C LEU A 113 -4.10 6.53 -4.55
N LEU A 114 -3.57 7.58 -5.17
CA LEU A 114 -3.02 8.75 -4.47
C LEU A 114 -4.07 9.44 -3.60
N VAL A 115 -5.28 9.70 -4.14
CA VAL A 115 -6.40 10.26 -3.37
C VAL A 115 -6.75 9.36 -2.19
N SER A 116 -6.87 8.04 -2.43
CA SER A 116 -7.23 7.07 -1.39
C SER A 116 -6.19 7.00 -0.28
N SER A 117 -4.91 7.06 -0.66
CA SER A 117 -3.78 7.02 0.28
C SER A 117 -3.71 8.27 1.14
N TYR A 118 -3.90 9.45 0.55
CA TYR A 118 -3.98 10.70 1.29
C TYR A 118 -5.14 10.69 2.30
N ASN A 119 -6.33 10.29 1.86
CA ASN A 119 -7.50 10.18 2.74
C ASN A 119 -7.25 9.25 3.94
N GLN A 120 -6.59 8.12 3.70
CA GLN A 120 -6.23 7.22 4.79
C GLN A 120 -5.21 7.85 5.75
N LYS A 121 -4.21 8.54 5.23
CA LYS A 121 -3.22 9.22 6.08
C LYS A 121 -3.86 10.28 6.96
N VAL A 122 -4.79 11.06 6.42
CA VAL A 122 -5.56 12.02 7.22
C VAL A 122 -6.39 11.33 8.30
N LYS A 123 -7.06 10.20 7.97
CA LYS A 123 -7.76 9.39 8.98
C LYS A 123 -6.82 8.90 10.10
N MET A 124 -5.57 8.60 9.77
CA MET A 124 -4.53 8.15 10.71
C MET A 124 -3.83 9.28 11.47
N GLY A 125 -4.27 10.53 11.31
CA GLY A 125 -3.72 11.68 12.05
C GLY A 125 -2.79 12.60 11.26
N TYR A 126 -2.62 12.41 9.94
CA TYR A 126 -1.80 13.30 9.13
C TYR A 126 -2.40 14.72 9.07
N THR A 127 -1.55 15.72 9.20
CA THR A 127 -1.93 17.14 9.31
C THR A 127 -1.55 17.96 8.08
N GLY A 128 -0.69 17.43 7.22
CA GLY A 128 -0.19 18.13 6.03
C GLY A 128 -1.21 18.20 4.90
N LYS A 129 -0.97 19.12 3.97
CA LYS A 129 -1.77 19.27 2.74
C LYS A 129 -1.39 18.20 1.73
N ILE A 130 -2.20 18.07 0.68
CA ILE A 130 -1.95 17.09 -0.40
C ILE A 130 -0.63 17.37 -1.12
N GLU A 131 -0.24 18.64 -1.26
CA GLU A 131 1.01 19.07 -1.88
C GLU A 131 2.24 18.67 -1.05
N GLU A 132 2.07 18.57 0.26
CA GLU A 132 3.10 18.08 1.18
C GLU A 132 3.15 16.55 1.23
N PHE A 133 2.01 15.90 0.95
CA PHE A 133 1.89 14.46 0.93
C PHE A 133 2.49 13.84 -0.34
N ILE A 134 2.35 14.51 -1.47
CA ILE A 134 2.91 14.06 -2.75
C ILE A 134 4.16 14.89 -3.03
N ARG A 135 5.32 14.24 -3.03
CA ARG A 135 6.54 14.85 -3.51
C ARG A 135 6.48 14.90 -5.03
N TYR A 136 6.35 16.11 -5.53
CA TYR A 136 6.43 16.42 -6.93
C TYR A 136 7.50 17.48 -7.13
N SER A 137 8.59 17.11 -7.80
CA SER A 137 9.58 18.09 -8.27
C SER A 137 9.23 18.45 -9.71
N LYS A 138 9.22 19.74 -10.04
CA LYS A 138 9.13 20.24 -11.44
C LYS A 138 10.41 19.98 -12.25
N LYS A 139 11.50 19.61 -11.58
CA LYS A 139 12.74 19.18 -12.22
C LYS A 139 12.62 17.70 -12.57
N GLU A 140 13.29 17.29 -13.63
CA GLU A 140 13.49 15.87 -13.92
C GLU A 140 14.08 15.21 -12.68
N TYR A 141 13.28 14.32 -12.09
CA TYR A 141 13.66 13.60 -10.89
C TYR A 141 14.35 12.33 -11.35
N THR A 142 15.66 12.26 -11.15
CA THR A 142 16.44 11.10 -11.55
C THR A 142 16.26 9.94 -10.56
N TYR A 143 16.63 8.74 -10.98
CA TYR A 143 16.67 7.58 -10.09
C TYR A 143 17.62 7.80 -8.89
N ASP A 144 18.72 8.51 -9.11
CA ASP A 144 19.70 8.84 -8.06
C ASP A 144 19.11 9.80 -7.03
N ASP A 145 18.37 10.84 -7.46
CA ASP A 145 17.63 11.73 -6.57
C ASP A 145 16.63 10.96 -5.71
N TYR A 146 15.98 9.97 -6.30
CA TYR A 146 15.05 9.10 -5.62
C TYR A 146 15.74 8.23 -4.54
N GLN A 147 16.86 7.61 -4.86
CA GLN A 147 17.65 6.81 -3.92
C GLN A 147 18.20 7.69 -2.77
N TYR A 148 18.67 8.89 -3.08
CA TYR A 148 19.13 9.85 -2.10
C TYR A 148 18.00 10.23 -1.13
N ASP A 149 16.83 10.57 -1.64
CA ASP A 149 15.67 10.91 -0.83
C ASP A 149 15.21 9.75 0.06
N LEU A 150 15.24 8.53 -0.44
CA LEU A 150 14.95 7.33 0.34
C LEU A 150 15.95 7.16 1.49
N SER A 151 17.23 7.37 1.23
CA SER A 151 18.28 7.20 2.24
C SER A 151 18.14 8.20 3.38
N ILE A 152 17.83 9.47 3.07
CA ILE A 152 17.66 10.54 4.07
C ILE A 152 16.36 10.39 4.86
N ASN A 153 15.26 10.04 4.21
CA ASN A 153 13.95 9.95 4.87
C ASN A 153 13.81 8.71 5.76
N LYS A 154 14.65 7.70 5.54
CA LYS A 154 14.68 6.45 6.32
C LYS A 154 14.95 6.69 7.81
N PHE A 155 15.60 7.79 8.18
CA PHE A 155 16.14 8.02 9.53
C PHE A 155 15.55 9.21 10.28
N ARG A 156 14.45 9.82 9.85
CA ARG A 156 13.79 10.83 10.68
C ARG A 156 13.06 10.18 11.86
N TRP A 157 13.78 10.05 12.97
CA TRP A 157 13.22 9.71 14.28
C TRP A 157 12.22 10.77 14.73
N ASN A 158 10.97 10.35 14.89
CA ASN A 158 10.04 11.14 15.69
C ASN A 158 10.11 10.64 17.14
N LYS A 159 10.80 11.39 18.00
CA LYS A 159 10.97 11.06 19.43
C LYS A 159 9.65 10.89 20.20
N ASN A 160 8.52 11.31 19.63
CA ASN A 160 7.22 11.34 20.30
C ASN A 160 6.30 10.16 19.98
N THR A 161 6.69 9.28 19.09
CA THR A 161 5.94 8.06 18.79
C THR A 161 6.84 6.87 19.00
N ARG A 162 6.44 5.94 19.88
CA ARG A 162 7.10 4.62 20.07
C ARG A 162 7.00 3.73 18.82
N TYR A 163 6.36 4.21 17.78
CA TYR A 163 6.28 3.57 16.49
C TYR A 163 7.24 4.27 15.56
N TYR A 164 8.14 3.51 14.98
CA TYR A 164 8.93 3.95 13.84
C TYR A 164 7.97 4.51 12.79
N ASN A 165 7.92 5.84 12.66
CA ASN A 165 7.41 6.45 11.45
C ASN A 165 8.43 6.11 10.34
N TYR A 166 8.39 4.88 9.85
CA TYR A 166 9.10 4.42 8.65
C TYR A 166 8.70 5.19 7.40
N LEU A 167 8.03 6.31 7.58
CA LEU A 167 7.20 6.85 6.59
C LEU A 167 7.54 8.32 6.49
N SER A 168 8.42 8.60 5.56
CA SER A 168 8.19 9.86 4.89
C SER A 168 6.67 9.89 4.61
N PRO A 169 5.91 10.88 5.08
CA PRO A 169 4.49 10.97 4.76
C PRO A 169 4.29 11.14 3.25
N ASN A 170 5.33 11.28 2.48
CA ASN A 170 5.38 11.74 1.11
C ASN A 170 5.52 10.54 0.17
N ILE A 171 4.61 10.45 -0.78
CA ILE A 171 4.68 9.52 -1.91
C ILE A 171 5.37 10.24 -3.05
N ASN A 172 6.38 9.61 -3.64
CA ASN A 172 6.92 10.02 -4.92
C ASN A 172 6.05 9.50 -6.05
N LEU A 173 5.87 10.28 -7.12
CA LEU A 173 5.11 9.81 -8.28
C LEU A 173 5.77 8.61 -8.95
N ILE A 174 7.11 8.56 -8.98
CA ILE A 174 7.88 7.43 -9.54
C ILE A 174 7.56 6.10 -8.83
N ASP A 175 7.12 6.14 -7.58
CA ASP A 175 6.76 4.96 -6.81
C ASP A 175 5.57 4.18 -7.41
N LEU A 176 4.80 4.84 -8.25
CA LEU A 176 3.63 4.29 -8.92
C LEU A 176 3.86 4.05 -10.42
N CYS A 177 5.11 3.97 -10.85
CA CYS A 177 5.49 3.47 -12.16
C CYS A 177 5.36 1.94 -12.16
N TYR A 178 4.23 1.45 -12.63
CA TYR A 178 3.85 0.04 -12.50
C TYR A 178 4.58 -0.89 -13.45
N TYR A 179 5.07 -0.37 -14.57
CA TYR A 179 5.84 -1.17 -15.53
C TYR A 179 7.10 -1.75 -14.87
N GLU A 180 7.88 -0.92 -14.21
CA GLU A 180 9.09 -1.32 -13.47
C GLU A 180 8.76 -2.27 -12.31
N LEU A 181 7.62 -2.06 -11.65
CA LEU A 181 7.16 -2.96 -10.60
C LEU A 181 6.84 -4.36 -11.13
N ILE A 182 6.10 -4.44 -12.24
CA ILE A 182 5.76 -5.72 -12.87
C ILE A 182 7.04 -6.43 -13.32
N LYS A 183 7.92 -5.73 -14.01
CA LYS A 183 9.22 -6.26 -14.46
C LYS A 183 10.04 -6.83 -13.29
N LEU A 184 10.15 -6.09 -12.19
CA LEU A 184 10.87 -6.55 -11.01
C LEU A 184 10.36 -7.90 -10.50
N TYR A 185 9.05 -8.11 -10.47
CA TYR A 185 8.49 -9.40 -10.05
C TYR A 185 8.70 -10.48 -11.11
N GLN A 186 8.55 -10.18 -12.40
CA GLN A 186 8.71 -11.14 -13.49
C GLN A 186 10.15 -11.65 -13.64
N GLU A 187 11.13 -10.81 -13.38
CA GLU A 187 12.54 -11.18 -13.38
C GLU A 187 12.91 -12.14 -12.23
N ASN A 188 12.08 -12.16 -11.17
CA ASN A 188 12.37 -12.93 -9.97
C ASN A 188 11.47 -14.15 -9.78
N PHE A 189 10.28 -14.19 -10.35
CA PHE A 189 9.31 -15.26 -10.11
C PHE A 189 8.81 -15.89 -11.40
N PRO A 190 8.47 -17.20 -11.37
CA PRO A 190 8.10 -17.94 -12.58
C PRO A 190 6.79 -17.42 -13.20
N LYS A 191 5.87 -16.90 -12.39
CA LYS A 191 4.61 -16.34 -12.85
C LYS A 191 4.19 -15.13 -12.02
N VAL A 192 3.70 -14.09 -12.70
CA VAL A 192 3.15 -12.88 -12.11
C VAL A 192 1.78 -12.62 -12.70
N HIS A 193 0.76 -12.70 -11.87
CA HIS A 193 -0.63 -12.47 -12.24
C HIS A 193 -1.01 -11.05 -11.85
N VAL A 194 -1.34 -10.23 -12.82
CA VAL A 194 -1.66 -8.80 -12.62
C VAL A 194 -3.16 -8.58 -12.75
N PHE A 195 -3.76 -7.98 -11.74
CA PHE A 195 -5.16 -7.61 -11.70
C PHE A 195 -5.33 -6.10 -11.57
N LEU A 196 -6.38 -5.55 -12.17
CA LEU A 196 -6.77 -4.16 -12.02
C LEU A 196 -7.90 -4.04 -10.99
N TYR A 197 -7.69 -3.20 -9.97
CA TYR A 197 -8.71 -2.91 -8.97
C TYR A 197 -10.01 -2.38 -9.60
N GLU A 198 -9.92 -1.61 -10.66
CA GLU A 198 -11.06 -1.10 -11.40
C GLU A 198 -11.90 -2.24 -11.99
N LYS A 199 -11.26 -3.23 -12.61
CA LYS A 199 -11.93 -4.43 -13.12
C LYS A 199 -12.57 -5.24 -11.99
N PHE A 200 -11.84 -5.43 -10.89
CA PHE A 200 -12.40 -6.08 -9.70
C PHE A 200 -13.65 -5.36 -9.16
N ARG A 201 -13.68 -4.05 -9.22
CA ARG A 201 -14.83 -3.26 -8.78
C ARG A 201 -15.99 -3.29 -9.78
N GLU A 202 -15.71 -3.35 -11.08
CA GLU A 202 -16.71 -3.37 -12.15
C GLU A 202 -17.34 -4.75 -12.32
N ASN A 203 -16.52 -5.78 -12.35
CA ASN A 203 -16.93 -7.18 -12.50
C ASN A 203 -16.11 -8.09 -11.58
N CYS A 204 -16.50 -8.15 -10.33
CA CYS A 204 -15.82 -8.97 -9.34
C CYS A 204 -15.88 -10.46 -9.66
N GLN A 205 -16.98 -10.93 -10.27
CA GLN A 205 -17.16 -12.35 -10.56
C GLN A 205 -16.11 -12.87 -11.54
N ASP A 206 -15.79 -12.10 -12.59
CA ASP A 206 -14.76 -12.48 -13.55
C ASP A 206 -13.37 -12.53 -12.90
N VAL A 207 -13.06 -11.55 -12.06
CA VAL A 207 -11.76 -11.52 -11.36
C VAL A 207 -11.67 -12.69 -10.36
N ILE A 208 -12.76 -13.03 -9.69
CA ILE A 208 -12.81 -14.19 -8.81
C ILE A 208 -12.64 -15.49 -9.60
N ALA A 209 -13.33 -15.66 -10.73
CA ALA A 209 -13.15 -16.83 -11.57
C ALA A 209 -11.69 -16.98 -12.06
N GLN A 210 -11.02 -15.87 -12.40
CA GLN A 210 -9.60 -15.88 -12.72
C GLN A 210 -8.73 -16.27 -11.51
N LEU A 211 -9.03 -15.76 -10.31
CA LEU A 211 -8.32 -16.13 -9.08
C LEU A 211 -8.51 -17.62 -8.76
N GLU A 212 -9.72 -18.16 -8.90
CA GLU A 212 -9.99 -19.60 -8.72
C GLU A 212 -9.15 -20.45 -9.68
N ASN A 213 -9.06 -20.04 -10.94
CA ASN A 213 -8.24 -20.75 -11.93
C ASN A 213 -6.74 -20.70 -11.59
N ILE A 214 -6.22 -19.52 -11.17
CA ILE A 214 -4.81 -19.35 -10.80
C ILE A 214 -4.48 -20.15 -9.54
N LEU A 215 -5.35 -20.09 -8.54
CA LEU A 215 -5.18 -20.78 -7.27
C LEU A 215 -5.50 -22.28 -7.38
N GLU A 216 -6.11 -22.70 -8.51
CA GLU A 216 -6.60 -24.07 -8.73
C GLU A 216 -7.53 -24.53 -7.58
N GLU A 217 -8.41 -23.61 -7.16
CA GLU A 217 -9.29 -23.81 -6.01
C GLU A 217 -10.58 -23.02 -6.17
N LYS A 218 -11.69 -23.58 -5.71
CA LYS A 218 -12.99 -22.90 -5.72
C LYS A 218 -13.26 -22.16 -4.42
N LEU A 219 -13.97 -21.04 -4.52
CA LEU A 219 -14.46 -20.31 -3.36
C LEU A 219 -15.79 -20.88 -2.88
N GLU A 220 -15.78 -21.44 -1.69
CA GLU A 220 -16.99 -22.02 -1.09
C GLU A 220 -17.92 -20.92 -0.56
N GLY A 221 -19.22 -21.00 -0.92
CA GLY A 221 -20.23 -20.07 -0.43
C GLY A 221 -19.96 -18.60 -0.77
N PHE A 222 -19.36 -18.35 -1.94
CA PHE A 222 -19.22 -16.98 -2.42
C PHE A 222 -20.59 -16.47 -2.88
N ASP A 223 -21.10 -15.42 -2.20
CA ASP A 223 -22.29 -14.69 -2.59
C ASP A 223 -21.88 -13.30 -3.10
N SER A 224 -22.33 -12.95 -4.30
CA SER A 224 -22.08 -11.64 -4.91
C SER A 224 -22.63 -10.47 -4.07
N ASN A 225 -23.59 -10.72 -3.18
CA ASN A 225 -24.10 -9.70 -2.25
C ASN A 225 -23.05 -9.21 -1.25
N ILE A 226 -21.99 -9.99 -0.99
CA ILE A 226 -20.85 -9.58 -0.16
C ILE A 226 -20.16 -8.32 -0.73
N LEU A 227 -20.32 -8.06 -2.03
CA LEU A 227 -19.75 -6.89 -2.70
C LEU A 227 -20.42 -5.56 -2.31
N SER A 228 -21.64 -5.60 -1.78
CA SER A 228 -22.33 -4.42 -1.26
C SER A 228 -21.70 -3.88 0.03
N ASP A 229 -20.97 -4.73 0.78
CA ASP A 229 -20.28 -4.38 2.01
C ASP A 229 -19.01 -3.56 1.71
N ARG A 230 -19.18 -2.25 1.53
CA ARG A 230 -18.04 -1.33 1.38
C ARG A 230 -17.25 -1.24 2.68
N VAL A 231 -16.16 -1.97 2.77
CA VAL A 231 -15.28 -2.02 3.95
C VAL A 231 -14.62 -0.66 4.26
N ASN A 232 -14.56 0.29 3.32
CA ASN A 232 -13.95 1.60 3.54
C ASN A 232 -14.66 2.73 2.80
N GLU A 233 -15.44 3.53 3.52
CA GLU A 233 -15.98 4.79 2.98
C GLU A 233 -14.87 5.82 2.76
N LYS A 234 -14.91 6.47 1.59
CA LYS A 234 -14.09 7.65 1.33
C LYS A 234 -14.60 8.81 2.18
N LEU A 235 -13.67 9.59 2.74
CA LEU A 235 -14.04 10.90 3.28
C LEU A 235 -14.44 11.80 2.10
N ASP A 236 -15.57 12.48 2.21
CA ASP A 236 -15.84 13.64 1.36
C ASP A 236 -14.83 14.77 1.68
N THR A 237 -14.70 15.73 0.79
CA THR A 237 -13.71 16.80 0.92
C THR A 237 -13.90 17.61 2.21
N ASN A 238 -15.14 17.90 2.60
CA ASN A 238 -15.42 18.66 3.83
C ASN A 238 -15.01 17.88 5.08
N LYS A 239 -15.36 16.60 5.13
CA LYS A 239 -15.00 15.70 6.24
C LYS A 239 -13.47 15.51 6.30
N LEU A 240 -12.79 15.46 5.16
CA LEU A 240 -11.34 15.39 5.05
C LEU A 240 -10.67 16.62 5.66
N HIS A 241 -11.10 17.83 5.26
CA HIS A 241 -10.55 19.09 5.78
C HIS A 241 -10.81 19.26 7.28
N ARG A 242 -12.03 18.95 7.74
CA ARG A 242 -12.36 18.95 9.19
C ARG A 242 -11.49 17.98 9.96
N THR A 243 -11.32 16.76 9.48
CA THR A 243 -10.47 15.75 10.13
C THR A 243 -9.02 16.23 10.23
N ARG A 244 -8.48 16.83 9.17
CA ARG A 244 -7.12 17.39 9.17
C ARG A 244 -6.96 18.54 10.16
N ALA A 245 -7.95 19.45 10.23
CA ALA A 245 -7.95 20.54 11.22
C ALA A 245 -7.97 19.99 12.66
N ILE A 246 -8.81 19.00 12.94
CA ILE A 246 -8.86 18.32 14.25
C ILE A 246 -7.50 17.68 14.57
N ASN A 247 -6.86 17.02 13.61
CA ASN A 247 -5.54 16.41 13.79
C ASN A 247 -4.48 17.46 14.15
N LYS A 248 -4.50 18.64 13.51
CA LYS A 248 -3.61 19.76 13.86
C LYS A 248 -3.82 20.21 15.29
N ILE A 249 -5.06 20.41 15.70
CA ILE A 249 -5.40 20.78 17.09
C ILE A 249 -4.87 19.73 18.06
N LYS A 250 -5.16 18.44 17.80
CA LYS A 250 -4.67 17.34 18.64
C LYS A 250 -3.15 17.30 18.73
N SER A 251 -2.44 17.58 17.64
CA SER A 251 -0.97 17.61 17.64
C SER A 251 -0.42 18.75 18.51
N ILE A 252 -1.04 19.93 18.48
CA ILE A 252 -0.68 21.10 19.32
C ILE A 252 -0.94 20.79 20.81
N VAL A 253 -2.08 20.21 21.12
CA VAL A 253 -2.44 19.84 22.52
C VAL A 253 -1.48 18.79 23.08
N LYS A 254 -1.12 17.77 22.27
CA LYS A 254 -0.15 16.73 22.68
C LYS A 254 1.26 17.26 22.97
N THR A 255 1.68 18.33 22.31
CA THR A 255 3.01 18.93 22.52
C THR A 255 3.11 19.77 23.81
N LYS A 256 2.09 19.77 24.67
CA LYS A 256 2.05 20.51 25.95
C LYS A 256 2.32 22.02 25.83
N ASN A 257 2.20 22.61 24.69
CA ASN A 257 2.32 24.06 24.53
C ASN A 257 1.03 24.75 24.98
N LYS A 258 0.83 24.81 26.30
CA LYS A 258 -0.31 25.51 26.96
C LYS A 258 -0.45 26.97 26.51
N TYR A 259 0.63 27.61 26.09
CA TYR A 259 0.62 28.99 25.63
C TYR A 259 -0.11 29.23 24.30
N LEU A 260 -0.25 28.19 23.46
CA LEU A 260 -0.95 28.30 22.18
C LEU A 260 -2.48 28.13 22.31
N LEU A 261 -2.96 27.60 23.42
CA LEU A 261 -4.39 27.39 23.65
C LEU A 261 -5.13 28.65 24.14
N ASN A 262 -4.43 29.64 24.65
CA ASN A 262 -5.04 30.90 25.11
C ASN A 262 -5.42 31.85 23.96
N GLY A 263 -5.10 31.51 22.72
CA GLY A 263 -5.47 32.32 21.55
C GLY A 263 -6.56 31.63 20.73
N GLY A 264 -7.83 31.81 21.09
CA GLY A 264 -8.97 31.35 20.26
C GLY A 264 -8.88 31.73 18.78
N GLY A 265 -8.12 32.82 18.46
CA GLY A 265 -7.82 33.24 17.11
C GLY A 265 -6.90 32.29 16.31
N LEU A 266 -5.96 31.57 16.97
CA LEU A 266 -5.10 30.61 16.28
C LEU A 266 -5.86 29.35 15.87
N LEU A 267 -6.72 28.84 16.77
CA LEU A 267 -7.61 27.71 16.48
C LEU A 267 -8.57 28.04 15.33
N TYR A 268 -9.16 29.21 15.36
CA TYR A 268 -10.04 29.70 14.30
C TYR A 268 -9.31 29.79 12.96
N ARG A 269 -8.10 30.39 12.89
CA ARG A 269 -7.29 30.48 11.67
C ARG A 269 -6.88 29.12 11.12
N LEU A 270 -6.54 28.14 11.99
CA LEU A 270 -6.20 26.79 11.56
C LEU A 270 -7.40 26.06 10.94
N ILE A 271 -8.58 26.25 11.49
CA ILE A 271 -9.82 25.64 10.97
C ILE A 271 -10.25 26.32 9.67
N VAL A 272 -10.30 27.66 9.64
CA VAL A 272 -10.78 28.42 8.49
C VAL A 272 -9.86 28.32 7.29
N ASN A 273 -8.53 28.39 7.47
CA ASN A 273 -7.59 28.23 6.36
C ASN A 273 -7.62 26.83 5.73
N ASP A 274 -8.00 25.81 6.47
CA ASP A 274 -8.14 24.45 5.93
C ASP A 274 -9.47 24.21 5.19
N THR A 275 -10.49 25.02 5.46
CA THR A 275 -11.83 24.88 4.85
C THR A 275 -12.01 25.74 3.58
N GLN A 276 -11.05 26.60 3.23
CA GLN A 276 -11.14 27.54 2.10
C GLN A 276 -10.84 26.92 0.72
N LYS A 277 -10.37 25.65 0.66
CA LYS A 277 -10.10 25.02 -0.63
C LYS A 277 -11.40 24.51 -1.26
N PRO A 278 -11.57 24.66 -2.60
CA PRO A 278 -12.76 24.19 -3.29
C PRO A 278 -12.95 22.69 -3.16
N LEU A 279 -14.20 22.24 -3.24
CA LEU A 279 -14.57 20.83 -3.27
C LEU A 279 -13.83 20.12 -4.42
N GLY A 280 -13.14 19.02 -4.10
CA GLY A 280 -12.41 18.25 -5.12
C GLY A 280 -10.96 18.70 -5.36
N TYR A 281 -10.48 19.73 -4.65
CA TYR A 281 -9.14 20.28 -4.82
C TYR A 281 -8.04 19.21 -4.87
N GLU A 282 -8.07 18.23 -3.97
CA GLU A 282 -7.06 17.18 -3.91
C GLU A 282 -7.05 16.32 -5.18
N ARG A 283 -8.24 16.06 -5.74
CA ARG A 283 -8.37 15.31 -6.99
C ARG A 283 -7.85 16.14 -8.17
N GLU A 284 -8.25 17.39 -8.27
CA GLU A 284 -7.79 18.30 -9.33
C GLU A 284 -6.27 18.52 -9.27
N TYR A 285 -5.72 18.70 -8.09
CA TYR A 285 -4.29 18.80 -7.90
C TYR A 285 -3.56 17.54 -8.40
N ILE A 286 -4.01 16.35 -7.99
CA ILE A 286 -3.43 15.09 -8.44
C ILE A 286 -3.57 14.94 -9.96
N GLN A 287 -4.74 15.20 -10.53
CA GLN A 287 -4.94 15.13 -11.98
C GLN A 287 -3.95 16.03 -12.73
N ARG A 288 -3.77 17.25 -12.26
CA ARG A 288 -2.85 18.20 -12.87
C ARG A 288 -1.39 17.74 -12.86
N ILE A 289 -0.89 17.27 -11.72
CA ILE A 289 0.51 16.85 -11.59
C ILE A 289 0.81 15.51 -12.25
N THR A 290 -0.21 14.65 -12.44
CA THR A 290 -0.04 13.32 -13.03
C THR A 290 -0.45 13.26 -14.50
N LYS A 291 -0.95 14.35 -15.08
CA LYS A 291 -1.56 14.40 -16.43
C LYS A 291 -0.70 13.69 -17.49
N TYR A 292 0.60 13.86 -17.45
CA TYR A 292 1.52 13.28 -18.41
C TYR A 292 2.52 12.30 -17.80
N PHE A 293 2.64 12.31 -16.47
CA PHE A 293 3.69 11.59 -15.75
C PHE A 293 3.68 10.06 -15.99
N TYR A 294 2.49 9.47 -16.03
CA TYR A 294 2.35 8.02 -16.18
C TYR A 294 2.05 7.54 -17.60
N VAL A 295 1.94 8.45 -18.58
CA VAL A 295 1.49 8.09 -19.93
C VAL A 295 2.39 7.05 -20.57
N GLU A 296 3.70 7.30 -20.62
CA GLU A 296 4.65 6.38 -21.22
C GLU A 296 4.70 5.05 -20.46
N ASN A 297 4.76 5.10 -19.12
CA ASN A 297 4.80 3.92 -18.28
C ASN A 297 3.57 3.04 -18.48
N ASN A 298 2.38 3.64 -18.49
CA ASN A 298 1.13 2.91 -18.71
C ASN A 298 1.01 2.38 -20.15
N GLN A 299 1.52 3.10 -21.15
CA GLN A 299 1.57 2.61 -22.55
C GLN A 299 2.45 1.37 -22.69
N LYS A 300 3.59 1.30 -22.00
CA LYS A 300 4.42 0.09 -21.96
C LYS A 300 3.63 -1.10 -21.40
N ILE A 301 2.88 -0.89 -20.32
CA ILE A 301 2.05 -1.94 -19.75
C ILE A 301 1.02 -2.46 -20.77
N VAL A 302 0.27 -1.56 -21.39
CA VAL A 302 -0.77 -1.95 -22.36
C VAL A 302 -0.20 -2.69 -23.56
N ARG A 303 1.03 -2.35 -24.00
CA ARG A 303 1.70 -3.03 -25.13
C ARG A 303 2.18 -4.44 -24.78
N GLU A 304 2.71 -4.62 -23.58
CA GLU A 304 3.29 -5.90 -23.16
C GLU A 304 2.31 -6.82 -22.43
N TYR A 305 1.23 -6.24 -21.87
CA TYR A 305 0.20 -6.95 -21.10
C TYR A 305 -1.20 -6.53 -21.57
N PRO A 306 -1.64 -6.92 -22.78
CA PRO A 306 -2.91 -6.52 -23.38
C PRO A 306 -4.15 -7.05 -22.63
#